data_c17f8f58b37b88e9b1dc1c07e206c54e
#
_entry.id   c17f8f58b37b88e9b1dc1c07e206c54e
#
_cell.length_a   1.000
_cell.length_b   1.000
_cell.length_c   1.000
_cell.angle_alpha   90.00
_cell.angle_beta   90.00
_cell.angle_gamma   90.00
#
_symmetry.space_group_name_H-M   'P 1'
#
loop_
_entity.id
_entity.type
_entity.pdbx_description
1 polymer ?
#
loop_
_entity_poly.entity_id
_entity_poly.type
_entity_poly.pdbx_seq_one_letter_code
_entity_poly.pdbx_strand_id
1 'polypeptide(L)' 'MSIFEVRQQSNGAVLWTGSAFDEVSALDAMAREAGYIDFQALPEEIRAAHPVARPIV' A
#
# COMPACT_ATOMS: atom_id res chain seq x y z
N MET A 1 5.93 15.07 4.80
CA MET A 1 5.90 13.61 4.51
C MET A 1 5.55 12.88 5.79
N SER A 2 4.66 11.94 5.73
CA SER A 2 4.20 11.20 6.90
C SER A 2 4.58 9.73 6.79
N ILE A 3 4.54 9.04 7.93
CA ILE A 3 4.72 7.59 7.93
C ILE A 3 3.35 6.98 7.69
N PHE A 4 3.28 6.12 6.68
CA PHE A 4 2.05 5.42 6.31
C PHE A 4 2.19 3.93 6.51
N GLU A 5 1.08 3.29 6.74
CA GLU A 5 0.97 1.84 6.82
C GLU A 5 -0.04 1.40 5.77
N VAL A 6 0.30 0.37 5.00
CA VAL A 6 -0.65 -0.24 4.07
C VAL A 6 -1.07 -1.58 4.64
N ARG A 7 -2.36 -1.74 4.91
CA ARG A 7 -2.94 -2.98 5.41
C ARG A 7 -3.87 -3.58 4.39
N GLN A 8 -3.88 -4.90 4.36
CA GLN A 8 -4.83 -5.66 3.58
C GLN A 8 -6.12 -5.75 4.38
N GLN A 9 -7.18 -5.12 3.87
CA GLN A 9 -8.43 -5.00 4.62
C GLN A 9 -9.07 -6.36 4.93
N SER A 10 -8.90 -7.32 4.03
CA SER A 10 -9.54 -8.62 4.17
C SER A 10 -9.10 -9.39 5.42
N ASN A 11 -7.86 -9.19 5.90
CA ASN A 11 -7.36 -9.91 7.08
C ASN A 11 -6.54 -9.04 8.03
N GLY A 12 -6.42 -7.74 7.74
CA GLY A 12 -5.68 -6.82 8.60
C GLY A 12 -4.17 -6.94 8.54
N ALA A 13 -3.63 -7.74 7.63
CA ALA A 13 -2.17 -7.92 7.53
C ALA A 13 -1.51 -6.64 7.01
N VAL A 14 -0.38 -6.28 7.65
CA VAL A 14 0.42 -5.13 7.19
C VAL A 14 1.24 -5.56 5.99
N LEU A 15 1.06 -4.86 4.87
CA LEU A 15 1.77 -5.15 3.63
C LEU A 15 3.02 -4.29 3.47
N TRP A 16 3.01 -3.08 4.02
CA TRP A 16 4.09 -2.14 3.84
C TRP A 16 4.00 -1.03 4.89
N THR A 17 5.14 -0.50 5.29
CA THR A 17 5.23 0.65 6.17
C THR A 17 6.36 1.52 5.68
N GLY A 18 6.16 2.82 5.59
CA GLY A 18 7.19 3.74 5.15
C GLY A 18 6.70 5.16 5.00
N SER A 19 7.59 6.03 4.53
CA SER A 19 7.29 7.43 4.32
C SER A 19 6.58 7.64 2.98
N ALA A 20 5.55 8.47 2.97
CA ALA A 20 4.85 8.83 1.75
C ALA A 20 4.21 10.19 1.92
N PHE A 21 3.84 10.83 0.81
CA PHE A 21 3.17 12.13 0.83
C PHE A 21 1.68 11.99 1.15
N ASP A 22 1.05 10.95 0.63
CA ASP A 22 -0.38 10.71 0.79
C ASP A 22 -0.67 9.22 0.58
N GLU A 23 -1.93 8.85 0.65
CA GLU A 23 -2.37 7.45 0.53
C GLU A 23 -2.01 6.85 -0.82
N VAL A 24 -2.18 7.61 -1.90
CA VAL A 24 -1.86 7.11 -3.25
C VAL A 24 -0.37 6.83 -3.36
N SER A 25 0.46 7.75 -2.88
CA SER A 25 1.92 7.56 -2.89
C SER A 25 2.32 6.33 -2.07
N ALA A 26 1.66 6.10 -0.94
CA ALA A 26 1.94 4.94 -0.09
C ALA A 26 1.59 3.63 -0.81
N LEU A 27 0.44 3.58 -1.47
CA LEU A 27 0.04 2.41 -2.23
C LEU A 27 1.00 2.12 -3.38
N ASP A 28 1.42 3.17 -4.09
CA ASP A 28 2.38 3.03 -5.18
C ASP A 28 3.75 2.57 -4.66
N ALA A 29 4.18 3.08 -3.51
CA ALA A 29 5.45 2.67 -2.90
C ALA A 29 5.40 1.20 -2.51
N MET A 30 4.29 0.75 -1.94
CA MET A 30 4.10 -0.65 -1.60
C MET A 30 4.19 -1.53 -2.85
N ALA A 31 3.56 -1.11 -3.94
CA ALA A 31 3.59 -1.85 -5.19
C ALA A 31 5.01 -1.95 -5.76
N ARG A 32 5.77 -0.84 -5.70
CA ARG A 32 7.16 -0.85 -6.20
C ARG A 32 8.05 -1.77 -5.37
N GLU A 33 7.86 -1.82 -4.06
CA GLU A 33 8.59 -2.75 -3.20
C GLU A 33 8.31 -4.20 -3.58
N ALA A 34 7.09 -4.47 -4.06
CA ALA A 34 6.71 -5.81 -4.50
C ALA A 34 7.16 -6.11 -5.94
N GLY A 35 7.80 -5.16 -6.62
CA GLY A 35 8.33 -5.38 -7.97
C GLY A 35 7.43 -4.88 -9.09
N TYR A 36 6.42 -4.08 -8.78
CA TYR A 36 5.50 -3.53 -9.79
C TYR A 36 5.74 -2.04 -9.97
N ILE A 37 5.30 -1.50 -11.10
CA ILE A 37 5.57 -0.09 -11.40
C ILE A 37 4.72 0.84 -10.54
N ASP A 38 3.49 0.46 -10.25
CA ASP A 38 2.58 1.24 -9.40
C ASP A 38 1.45 0.32 -8.90
N PHE A 39 0.52 0.92 -8.14
CA PHE A 39 -0.59 0.15 -7.57
C PHE A 39 -1.47 -0.49 -8.65
N GLN A 40 -1.70 0.21 -9.76
CA GLN A 40 -2.55 -0.29 -10.84
C GLN A 40 -1.95 -1.52 -11.54
N ALA A 41 -0.64 -1.69 -11.46
CA ALA A 41 0.05 -2.82 -12.08
C ALA A 41 0.01 -4.09 -11.21
N LEU A 42 -0.50 -4.01 -10.00
CA LEU A 42 -0.61 -5.17 -9.11
C LEU A 42 -1.58 -6.20 -9.66
N PRO A 43 -1.33 -7.50 -9.40
CA PRO A 43 -2.30 -8.54 -9.74
C PRO A 43 -3.67 -8.26 -9.12
N GLU A 44 -4.71 -8.69 -9.81
CA GLU A 44 -6.07 -8.42 -9.38
C GLU A 44 -6.37 -8.97 -7.99
N GLU A 45 -5.82 -10.13 -7.64
CA GLU A 45 -6.04 -10.72 -6.31
C GLU A 45 -5.56 -9.80 -5.20
N ILE A 46 -4.45 -9.11 -5.42
CA ILE A 46 -3.91 -8.18 -4.42
C ILE A 46 -4.81 -6.96 -4.31
N ARG A 47 -5.24 -6.41 -5.45
CA ARG A 47 -6.15 -5.25 -5.46
C ARG A 47 -7.52 -5.62 -4.88
N ALA A 48 -7.99 -6.84 -5.13
CA ALA A 48 -9.26 -7.32 -4.62
C ALA A 48 -9.25 -7.52 -3.10
N ALA A 49 -8.07 -7.72 -2.51
CA ALA A 49 -7.93 -7.81 -1.05
C ALA A 49 -8.04 -6.45 -0.36
N HIS A 50 -8.20 -5.38 -1.14
CA HIS A 50 -8.39 -4.01 -0.68
C HIS A 50 -7.27 -3.52 0.22
N PRO A 51 -6.05 -3.31 -0.33
CA PRO A 51 -4.99 -2.65 0.43
C PRO A 51 -5.40 -1.22 0.73
N VAL A 52 -5.26 -0.82 1.98
CA VAL A 52 -5.65 0.52 2.43
C VAL A 52 -4.45 1.17 3.09
N ALA A 53 -4.12 2.39 2.66
CA ALA A 53 -3.05 3.18 3.24
C ALA A 53 -3.62 4.13 4.27
N ARG A 54 -2.92 4.28 5.41
CA ARG A 54 -3.33 5.22 6.45
C ARG A 54 -2.09 5.77 7.15
N PRO A 55 -2.13 7.04 7.55
CA PRO A 55 -1.03 7.58 8.34
C PRO A 55 -1.04 6.99 9.74
N ILE A 56 0.16 6.70 10.27
CA ILE A 56 0.29 6.15 11.61
C ILE A 56 1.04 7.10 12.53
N VAL A 57 1.42 8.27 12.01
CA VAL A 57 2.05 9.31 12.81
C VAL A 57 1.42 10.64 12.45
#